data_62e7b2192a9806aec9da379575da9983
#
_entry.id   62e7b2192a9806aec9da379575da9983
#
_cell.length_a   1.000
_cell.length_b   1.000
_cell.length_c   1.000
_cell.angle_alpha   90.00
_cell.angle_beta   90.00
_cell.angle_gamma   90.00
#
_symmetry.space_group_name_H-M   'P 1'
#
loop_
_entity.id
_entity.type
_entity.pdbx_description
1 polymer ?
#
loop_
_entity_poly.entity_id
_entity_poly.type
_entity_poly.pdbx_seq_one_letter_code
_entity_poly.pdbx_strand_id
1 'polypeptide(L)'
;HLDAARATLREDRGLGVYDGYRAELALWERRWADAAQAIDDGLTQAQPDEAAQIRVQLCAKGLRAQAELAALARARRDEGALRARLDRAGELLTAARRAAAEAASITPNAAGWHLLAQAEHDRARGTARPQAWADAAAAWDRLERPPLAAYCRWRLAEALLAAGASRAEASVPLRGAHAVTARIGARPLAAELELLAQRARLDLAPPEASAPGTKRAMEEALGLTPREADVLALIARGYTNREIAITLVISVKTAGVHVSHILRKLDAPNRLEAAAIAHRLAPGPEP
;
A
#
# COMPACT_ATOMS: atom_id res chain seq x y z
N HIS A 1 -26.50 6.19 -0.41
CA HIS A 1 -26.05 7.60 -0.37
C HIS A 1 -25.34 8.06 -1.65
N LEU A 2 -24.51 7.24 -2.29
CA LEU A 2 -23.80 7.61 -3.52
C LEU A 2 -24.75 7.77 -4.73
N ASP A 3 -25.76 6.92 -4.87
CA ASP A 3 -26.71 7.00 -5.99
C ASP A 3 -27.68 8.19 -5.85
N ALA A 4 -27.99 8.61 -4.63
CA ALA A 4 -28.75 9.83 -4.38
C ALA A 4 -27.95 11.10 -4.75
N ALA A 5 -26.65 11.12 -4.48
CA ALA A 5 -25.76 12.20 -4.89
C ALA A 5 -25.64 12.30 -6.43
N ARG A 6 -25.68 11.17 -7.14
CA ARG A 6 -25.69 11.16 -8.62
C ARG A 6 -26.90 11.88 -9.23
N ALA A 7 -28.05 11.75 -8.60
CA ALA A 7 -29.29 12.41 -9.08
C ALA A 7 -29.19 13.94 -8.95
N THR A 8 -28.51 14.44 -7.92
CA THR A 8 -28.30 15.85 -7.67
C THR A 8 -27.20 16.46 -8.56
N LEU A 9 -26.18 15.66 -8.93
CA LEU A 9 -25.05 16.10 -9.75
C LEU A 9 -25.34 16.08 -11.27
N ARG A 10 -26.53 15.64 -11.71
CA ARG A 10 -26.90 15.60 -13.14
C ARG A 10 -26.93 16.96 -13.82
N GLU A 11 -26.96 18.04 -13.05
CA GLU A 11 -26.95 19.43 -13.54
C GLU A 11 -25.56 20.08 -13.46
N ASP A 12 -24.54 19.41 -12.82
CA ASP A 12 -23.22 20.00 -12.59
C ASP A 12 -22.08 19.11 -13.15
N ARG A 13 -21.04 19.78 -13.65
CA ARG A 13 -19.83 19.25 -14.27
C ARG A 13 -19.03 18.42 -13.25
N GLY A 14 -19.12 17.10 -13.26
CA GLY A 14 -18.36 16.30 -12.31
C GLY A 14 -18.70 14.80 -12.29
N LEU A 15 -19.53 14.35 -13.23
CA LEU A 15 -19.99 12.96 -13.27
C LEU A 15 -18.85 11.95 -13.43
N GLY A 16 -17.80 12.27 -14.20
CA GLY A 16 -16.63 11.39 -14.37
C GLY A 16 -15.84 11.19 -13.05
N VAL A 17 -15.71 12.23 -12.22
CA VAL A 17 -15.08 12.12 -10.89
C VAL A 17 -15.91 11.21 -9.98
N TYR A 18 -17.23 11.38 -9.98
CA TYR A 18 -18.14 10.58 -9.19
C TYR A 18 -18.07 9.08 -9.56
N ASP A 19 -18.11 8.76 -10.85
CA ASP A 19 -18.00 7.38 -11.33
C ASP A 19 -16.62 6.78 -11.01
N GLY A 20 -15.58 7.61 -10.97
CA GLY A 20 -14.26 7.24 -10.46
C GLY A 20 -14.26 6.82 -8.98
N TYR A 21 -15.05 7.46 -8.12
CA TYR A 21 -15.23 7.04 -6.71
C TYR A 21 -16.10 5.79 -6.59
N ARG A 22 -17.17 5.65 -7.39
CA ARG A 22 -17.98 4.43 -7.44
C ARG A 22 -17.12 3.23 -7.83
N ALA A 23 -16.28 3.38 -8.87
CA ALA A 23 -15.35 2.36 -9.29
C ALA A 23 -14.36 1.99 -8.19
N GLU A 24 -13.78 2.98 -7.49
CA GLU A 24 -12.84 2.73 -6.39
C GLU A 24 -13.49 1.92 -5.26
N LEU A 25 -14.70 2.29 -4.85
CA LEU A 25 -15.46 1.56 -3.84
C LEU A 25 -15.71 0.11 -4.29
N ALA A 26 -16.22 -0.07 -5.52
CA ALA A 26 -16.48 -1.39 -6.08
C ALA A 26 -15.20 -2.26 -6.19
N LEU A 27 -14.04 -1.65 -6.52
CA LEU A 27 -12.74 -2.32 -6.53
C LEU A 27 -12.36 -2.86 -5.14
N TRP A 28 -12.55 -2.10 -4.08
CA TRP A 28 -12.25 -2.54 -2.72
C TRP A 28 -13.27 -3.56 -2.18
N GLU A 29 -14.51 -3.51 -2.65
CA GLU A 29 -15.56 -4.50 -2.35
C GLU A 29 -15.48 -5.75 -3.24
N ARG A 30 -14.47 -5.84 -4.11
CA ARG A 30 -14.26 -6.94 -5.06
C ARG A 30 -15.43 -7.16 -6.04
N ARG A 31 -16.21 -6.11 -6.29
CA ARG A 31 -17.26 -6.06 -7.30
C ARG A 31 -16.69 -5.58 -8.63
N TRP A 32 -15.80 -6.42 -9.22
CA TRP A 32 -14.97 -6.05 -10.37
C TRP A 32 -15.77 -5.65 -11.61
N ALA A 33 -16.90 -6.32 -11.87
CA ALA A 33 -17.78 -5.99 -12.98
C ALA A 33 -18.44 -4.62 -12.81
N ASP A 34 -18.91 -4.32 -11.59
CA ASP A 34 -19.52 -3.03 -11.27
C ASP A 34 -18.48 -1.89 -11.36
N ALA A 35 -17.24 -2.18 -10.97
CA ALA A 35 -16.14 -1.24 -11.12
C ALA A 35 -15.87 -0.93 -12.59
N ALA A 36 -15.82 -1.97 -13.45
CA ALA A 36 -15.62 -1.80 -14.88
C ALA A 36 -16.76 -0.99 -15.51
N GLN A 37 -18.01 -1.27 -15.16
CA GLN A 37 -19.19 -0.53 -15.65
C GLN A 37 -19.14 0.94 -15.19
N ALA A 38 -18.81 1.22 -13.95
CA ALA A 38 -18.70 2.59 -13.45
C ALA A 38 -17.61 3.38 -14.21
N ILE A 39 -16.51 2.73 -14.61
CA ILE A 39 -15.48 3.36 -15.44
C ILE A 39 -15.99 3.65 -16.84
N ASP A 40 -16.71 2.72 -17.46
CA ASP A 40 -17.29 2.91 -18.80
C ASP A 40 -18.33 4.05 -18.81
N ASP A 41 -19.17 4.11 -17.76
CA ASP A 41 -20.10 5.23 -17.54
C ASP A 41 -19.35 6.56 -17.41
N GLY A 42 -18.30 6.61 -16.57
CA GLY A 42 -17.50 7.82 -16.32
C GLY A 42 -16.76 8.30 -17.58
N LEU A 43 -16.18 7.38 -18.36
CA LEU A 43 -15.50 7.73 -19.61
C LEU A 43 -16.45 8.23 -20.69
N THR A 44 -17.69 7.72 -20.72
CA THR A 44 -18.73 8.16 -21.67
C THR A 44 -19.26 9.54 -21.32
N GLN A 45 -19.33 9.87 -20.02
CA GLN A 45 -19.87 11.12 -19.51
C GLN A 45 -18.80 12.23 -19.35
N ALA A 46 -17.51 11.85 -19.35
CA ALA A 46 -16.42 12.81 -19.26
C ALA A 46 -16.44 13.77 -20.47
N GLN A 47 -16.74 15.04 -20.21
CA GLN A 47 -16.73 16.08 -21.24
C GLN A 47 -15.31 16.23 -21.83
N PRO A 48 -15.18 16.63 -23.13
CA PRO A 48 -13.86 16.87 -23.74
C PRO A 48 -12.98 17.87 -22.93
N ASP A 49 -13.61 18.83 -22.28
CA ASP A 49 -12.97 19.87 -21.48
C ASP A 49 -12.71 19.42 -20.02
N GLU A 50 -13.35 18.33 -19.57
CA GLU A 50 -13.04 17.75 -18.25
C GLU A 50 -11.70 17.06 -18.34
N ALA A 51 -10.78 17.72 -17.73
CA ALA A 51 -9.39 17.46 -17.57
C ALA A 51 -8.96 16.04 -17.97
N ALA A 52 -8.13 15.96 -18.98
CA ALA A 52 -7.42 14.75 -19.39
C ALA A 52 -6.88 13.95 -18.20
N GLN A 53 -6.62 14.63 -17.06
CA GLN A 53 -6.28 14.04 -15.77
C GLN A 53 -7.36 13.09 -15.23
N ILE A 54 -8.65 13.43 -15.34
CA ILE A 54 -9.75 12.56 -14.87
C ILE A 54 -9.80 11.32 -15.75
N ARG A 55 -9.66 11.48 -17.07
CA ARG A 55 -9.66 10.37 -18.01
C ARG A 55 -8.51 9.38 -17.77
N VAL A 56 -7.27 9.87 -17.53
CA VAL A 56 -6.14 8.97 -17.23
C VAL A 56 -6.35 8.21 -15.91
N GLN A 57 -6.94 8.86 -14.91
CA GLN A 57 -7.29 8.23 -13.64
C GLN A 57 -8.37 7.15 -13.81
N LEU A 58 -9.43 7.43 -14.55
CA LEU A 58 -10.49 6.46 -14.85
C LEU A 58 -9.93 5.25 -15.61
N CYS A 59 -9.10 5.48 -16.62
CA CYS A 59 -8.46 4.41 -17.37
C CYS A 59 -7.57 3.52 -16.49
N ALA A 60 -6.79 4.11 -15.57
CA ALA A 60 -5.95 3.34 -14.65
C ALA A 60 -6.79 2.46 -13.70
N LYS A 61 -7.89 2.99 -13.16
CA LYS A 61 -8.83 2.21 -12.34
C LYS A 61 -9.55 1.14 -13.15
N GLY A 62 -9.93 1.45 -14.40
CA GLY A 62 -10.51 0.47 -15.32
C GLY A 62 -9.55 -0.68 -15.63
N LEU A 63 -8.27 -0.38 -15.84
CA LEU A 63 -7.24 -1.40 -16.02
C LEU A 63 -7.07 -2.29 -14.79
N ARG A 64 -7.16 -1.73 -13.57
CA ARG A 64 -7.21 -2.53 -12.34
C ARG A 64 -8.40 -3.49 -12.34
N ALA A 65 -9.60 -3.04 -12.72
CA ALA A 65 -10.78 -3.90 -12.82
C ALA A 65 -10.60 -5.00 -13.88
N GLN A 66 -10.08 -4.66 -15.08
CA GLN A 66 -9.82 -5.64 -16.13
C GLN A 66 -8.75 -6.66 -15.71
N ALA A 67 -7.74 -6.29 -14.94
CA ALA A 67 -6.73 -7.20 -14.44
C ALA A 67 -7.31 -8.25 -13.47
N GLU A 68 -8.22 -7.85 -12.57
CA GLU A 68 -8.92 -8.78 -11.67
C GLU A 68 -9.86 -9.71 -12.48
N LEU A 69 -10.62 -9.16 -13.42
CA LEU A 69 -11.52 -9.95 -14.28
C LEU A 69 -10.74 -10.93 -15.18
N ALA A 70 -9.58 -10.52 -15.70
CA ALA A 70 -8.71 -11.39 -16.48
C ALA A 70 -8.13 -12.52 -15.60
N ALA A 71 -7.77 -12.25 -14.36
CA ALA A 71 -7.33 -13.27 -13.41
C ALA A 71 -8.43 -14.30 -13.12
N LEU A 72 -9.69 -13.84 -12.95
CA LEU A 72 -10.83 -14.74 -12.79
C LEU A 72 -11.08 -15.59 -14.02
N ALA A 73 -11.01 -14.99 -15.22
CA ALA A 73 -11.20 -15.71 -16.49
C ALA A 73 -10.12 -16.81 -16.66
N ARG A 74 -8.85 -16.51 -16.34
CA ARG A 74 -7.77 -17.52 -16.34
C ARG A 74 -8.03 -18.64 -15.34
N ALA A 75 -8.44 -18.32 -14.12
CA ALA A 75 -8.75 -19.32 -13.11
C ALA A 75 -9.89 -20.26 -13.53
N ARG A 76 -10.86 -19.74 -14.29
CA ARG A 76 -12.00 -20.49 -14.85
C ARG A 76 -11.70 -21.16 -16.20
N ARG A 77 -10.52 -20.90 -16.78
CA ARG A 77 -10.15 -21.34 -18.12
C ARG A 77 -11.14 -20.86 -19.20
N ASP A 78 -11.70 -19.67 -19.02
CA ASP A 78 -12.62 -19.04 -19.96
C ASP A 78 -11.82 -18.14 -20.91
N GLU A 79 -11.39 -18.73 -22.03
CA GLU A 79 -10.58 -18.03 -23.05
C GLU A 79 -11.35 -16.89 -23.74
N GLY A 80 -12.65 -17.04 -23.92
CA GLY A 80 -13.49 -16.00 -24.53
C GLY A 80 -13.57 -14.77 -23.63
N ALA A 81 -13.90 -14.96 -22.35
CA ALA A 81 -13.91 -13.89 -21.39
C ALA A 81 -12.51 -13.26 -21.22
N LEU A 82 -11.44 -14.08 -21.16
CA LEU A 82 -10.08 -13.57 -21.04
C LEU A 82 -9.73 -12.64 -22.20
N ARG A 83 -10.00 -13.08 -23.45
CA ARG A 83 -9.74 -12.26 -24.65
C ARG A 83 -10.46 -10.92 -24.57
N ALA A 84 -11.76 -10.91 -24.28
CA ALA A 84 -12.54 -9.68 -24.14
C ALA A 84 -11.97 -8.73 -23.08
N ARG A 85 -11.45 -9.26 -21.94
CA ARG A 85 -10.82 -8.42 -20.91
C ARG A 85 -9.48 -7.84 -21.36
N LEU A 86 -8.68 -8.60 -22.10
CA LEU A 86 -7.41 -8.13 -22.63
C LEU A 86 -7.59 -7.08 -23.74
N ASP A 87 -8.58 -7.27 -24.63
CA ASP A 87 -8.92 -6.29 -25.65
C ASP A 87 -9.34 -4.96 -25.00
N ARG A 88 -10.25 -5.02 -24.02
CA ARG A 88 -10.66 -3.83 -23.26
C ARG A 88 -9.50 -3.17 -22.51
N ALA A 89 -8.59 -3.94 -21.94
CA ALA A 89 -7.40 -3.41 -21.30
C ALA A 89 -6.48 -2.67 -22.29
N GLY A 90 -6.34 -3.17 -23.52
CA GLY A 90 -5.60 -2.51 -24.60
C GLY A 90 -6.20 -1.15 -24.98
N GLU A 91 -7.54 -1.08 -25.12
CA GLU A 91 -8.26 0.16 -25.38
C GLU A 91 -8.06 1.19 -24.27
N LEU A 92 -8.22 0.77 -23.00
CA LEU A 92 -8.03 1.63 -21.84
C LEU A 92 -6.58 2.15 -21.72
N LEU A 93 -5.57 1.32 -22.02
CA LEU A 93 -4.19 1.77 -22.03
C LEU A 93 -3.94 2.82 -23.12
N THR A 94 -4.50 2.61 -24.32
CA THR A 94 -4.40 3.57 -25.43
C THR A 94 -5.04 4.91 -25.04
N ALA A 95 -6.22 4.87 -24.44
CA ALA A 95 -6.91 6.06 -23.93
C ALA A 95 -6.11 6.74 -22.80
N ALA A 96 -5.53 5.95 -21.88
CA ALA A 96 -4.68 6.48 -20.80
C ALA A 96 -3.44 7.23 -21.34
N ARG A 97 -2.77 6.67 -22.35
CA ARG A 97 -1.60 7.30 -22.99
C ARG A 97 -1.96 8.64 -23.63
N ARG A 98 -3.07 8.68 -24.37
CA ARG A 98 -3.55 9.91 -24.98
C ARG A 98 -3.90 10.96 -23.93
N ALA A 99 -4.70 10.59 -22.93
CA ALA A 99 -5.09 11.49 -21.85
C ALA A 99 -3.88 11.97 -21.02
N ALA A 100 -2.89 11.13 -20.78
CA ALA A 100 -1.67 11.50 -20.07
C ALA A 100 -0.84 12.53 -20.86
N ALA A 101 -0.73 12.37 -22.17
CA ALA A 101 -0.03 13.33 -23.06
C ALA A 101 -0.73 14.69 -23.06
N GLU A 102 -2.07 14.72 -23.13
CA GLU A 102 -2.88 15.94 -23.05
C GLU A 102 -2.74 16.63 -21.70
N ALA A 103 -2.66 15.86 -20.59
CA ALA A 103 -2.56 16.39 -19.22
C ALA A 103 -1.14 16.71 -18.76
N ALA A 104 -0.09 16.33 -19.49
CA ALA A 104 1.29 16.44 -19.05
C ALA A 104 1.74 17.88 -18.72
N SER A 105 1.21 18.87 -19.43
CA SER A 105 1.47 20.30 -19.19
C SER A 105 0.64 20.90 -18.05
N ILE A 106 -0.38 20.16 -17.54
CA ILE A 106 -1.36 20.67 -16.58
C ILE A 106 -1.06 20.15 -15.18
N THR A 107 -0.66 18.88 -15.05
CA THR A 107 -0.50 18.24 -13.74
C THR A 107 0.52 17.12 -13.72
N PRO A 108 1.42 17.09 -12.72
CA PRO A 108 2.34 15.97 -12.50
C PRO A 108 1.64 14.64 -12.19
N ASN A 109 0.42 14.67 -11.66
CA ASN A 109 -0.35 13.47 -11.34
C ASN A 109 -0.65 12.59 -12.57
N ALA A 110 -0.74 13.19 -13.76
CA ALA A 110 -1.00 12.46 -15.00
C ALA A 110 0.08 11.40 -15.30
N ALA A 111 1.34 11.73 -15.03
CA ALA A 111 2.45 10.78 -15.20
C ALA A 111 2.33 9.60 -14.22
N GLY A 112 1.98 9.85 -12.96
CA GLY A 112 1.76 8.79 -11.96
C GLY A 112 0.61 7.85 -12.36
N TRP A 113 -0.51 8.38 -12.81
CA TRP A 113 -1.64 7.59 -13.29
C TRP A 113 -1.29 6.80 -14.55
N HIS A 114 -0.49 7.37 -15.44
CA HIS A 114 -0.05 6.66 -16.65
C HIS A 114 0.86 5.46 -16.32
N LEU A 115 1.83 5.63 -15.41
CA LEU A 115 2.69 4.54 -14.95
C LEU A 115 1.87 3.44 -14.26
N LEU A 116 0.90 3.81 -13.43
CA LEU A 116 -0.02 2.86 -12.82
C LEU A 116 -0.84 2.11 -13.87
N ALA A 117 -1.36 2.82 -14.88
CA ALA A 117 -2.11 2.21 -15.99
C ALA A 117 -1.26 1.17 -16.75
N GLN A 118 0.01 1.47 -17.02
CA GLN A 118 0.93 0.53 -17.68
C GLN A 118 1.16 -0.72 -16.82
N ALA A 119 1.41 -0.55 -15.52
CA ALA A 119 1.64 -1.66 -14.60
C ALA A 119 0.40 -2.57 -14.46
N GLU A 120 -0.81 -1.99 -14.40
CA GLU A 120 -2.06 -2.75 -14.36
C GLU A 120 -2.35 -3.47 -15.68
N HIS A 121 -2.03 -2.85 -16.81
CA HIS A 121 -2.16 -3.52 -18.12
C HIS A 121 -1.24 -4.74 -18.21
N ASP A 122 0.03 -4.62 -17.80
CA ASP A 122 0.96 -5.75 -17.78
C ASP A 122 0.44 -6.86 -16.83
N ARG A 123 -0.14 -6.48 -15.68
CA ARG A 123 -0.79 -7.41 -14.76
C ARG A 123 -2.00 -8.11 -15.40
N ALA A 124 -2.84 -7.38 -16.12
CA ALA A 124 -3.96 -7.96 -16.86
C ALA A 124 -3.50 -9.02 -17.86
N ARG A 125 -2.38 -8.81 -18.51
CA ARG A 125 -1.77 -9.76 -19.46
C ARG A 125 -1.07 -10.95 -18.79
N GLY A 126 -0.85 -10.90 -17.48
CA GLY A 126 -0.05 -11.90 -16.75
C GLY A 126 1.45 -11.74 -16.97
N THR A 127 1.90 -10.58 -17.42
CA THR A 127 3.31 -10.23 -17.68
C THR A 127 3.80 -9.14 -16.72
N ALA A 128 3.26 -9.10 -15.50
CA ALA A 128 3.59 -8.08 -14.52
C ALA A 128 5.11 -8.05 -14.25
N ARG A 129 5.71 -6.87 -14.43
CA ARG A 129 7.14 -6.63 -14.20
C ARG A 129 7.32 -5.89 -12.88
N PRO A 130 8.18 -6.38 -11.96
CA PRO A 130 8.45 -5.68 -10.70
C PRO A 130 8.88 -4.21 -10.91
N GLN A 131 9.71 -3.94 -11.92
CA GLN A 131 10.19 -2.59 -12.20
C GLN A 131 9.06 -1.61 -12.52
N ALA A 132 8.04 -2.02 -13.27
CA ALA A 132 6.90 -1.14 -13.60
C ALA A 132 6.14 -0.69 -12.33
N TRP A 133 6.01 -1.58 -11.35
CA TRP A 133 5.41 -1.26 -10.06
C TRP A 133 6.30 -0.39 -9.18
N ALA A 134 7.63 -0.61 -9.23
CA ALA A 134 8.60 0.23 -8.52
C ALA A 134 8.58 1.66 -9.06
N ASP A 135 8.58 1.83 -10.39
CA ASP A 135 8.52 3.13 -11.05
C ASP A 135 7.23 3.89 -10.71
N ALA A 136 6.08 3.18 -10.71
CA ALA A 136 4.80 3.75 -10.31
C ALA A 136 4.80 4.16 -8.82
N ALA A 137 5.33 3.34 -7.91
CA ALA A 137 5.45 3.67 -6.50
C ALA A 137 6.32 4.91 -6.28
N ALA A 138 7.49 4.98 -6.92
CA ALA A 138 8.40 6.11 -6.84
C ALA A 138 7.79 7.41 -7.39
N ALA A 139 6.97 7.32 -8.44
CA ALA A 139 6.24 8.48 -8.96
C ALA A 139 5.24 9.02 -7.93
N TRP A 140 4.48 8.13 -7.27
CA TRP A 140 3.53 8.52 -6.25
C TRP A 140 4.19 9.03 -4.95
N ASP A 141 5.38 8.54 -4.61
CA ASP A 141 6.16 9.09 -3.49
C ASP A 141 6.57 10.54 -3.77
N ARG A 142 7.11 10.83 -4.97
CA ARG A 142 7.48 12.21 -5.36
C ARG A 142 6.28 13.16 -5.39
N LEU A 143 5.09 12.64 -5.64
CA LEU A 143 3.83 13.40 -5.66
C LEU A 143 3.14 13.47 -4.30
N GLU A 144 3.77 12.92 -3.26
CA GLU A 144 3.23 12.86 -1.88
C GLU A 144 1.82 12.24 -1.83
N ARG A 145 1.64 11.12 -2.56
CA ARG A 145 0.39 10.34 -2.60
C ARG A 145 0.55 8.97 -1.92
N PRO A 146 0.69 8.93 -0.58
CA PRO A 146 1.00 7.72 0.16
C PRO A 146 0.05 6.53 -0.10
N PRO A 147 -1.29 6.72 -0.26
CA PRO A 147 -2.18 5.59 -0.52
C PRO A 147 -1.89 4.90 -1.86
N LEU A 148 -1.59 5.67 -2.91
CA LEU A 148 -1.28 5.14 -4.23
C LEU A 148 0.10 4.48 -4.27
N ALA A 149 1.08 5.09 -3.60
CA ALA A 149 2.40 4.48 -3.42
C ALA A 149 2.33 3.15 -2.67
N ALA A 150 1.54 3.07 -1.60
CA ALA A 150 1.33 1.83 -0.84
C ALA A 150 0.65 0.76 -1.68
N TYR A 151 -0.36 1.11 -2.49
CA TYR A 151 -0.98 0.20 -3.44
C TYR A 151 0.05 -0.37 -4.44
N CYS A 152 0.88 0.49 -5.04
CA CYS A 152 1.91 0.05 -5.98
C CYS A 152 2.95 -0.85 -5.31
N ARG A 153 3.35 -0.60 -4.06
CA ARG A 153 4.25 -1.46 -3.30
C ARG A 153 3.65 -2.82 -2.98
N TRP A 154 2.35 -2.89 -2.70
CA TRP A 154 1.65 -4.17 -2.57
C TRP A 154 1.80 -4.99 -3.85
N ARG A 155 1.45 -4.41 -5.00
CA ARG A 155 1.55 -5.08 -6.30
C ARG A 155 2.99 -5.39 -6.70
N LEU A 156 3.96 -4.55 -6.29
CA LEU A 156 5.39 -4.84 -6.43
C LEU A 156 5.78 -6.11 -5.70
N ALA A 157 5.33 -6.29 -4.45
CA ALA A 157 5.62 -7.50 -3.69
C ALA A 157 5.05 -8.75 -4.37
N GLU A 158 3.82 -8.70 -4.88
CA GLU A 158 3.22 -9.78 -5.67
C GLU A 158 4.03 -10.09 -6.94
N ALA A 159 4.43 -9.05 -7.68
CA ALA A 159 5.21 -9.21 -8.91
C ALA A 159 6.61 -9.79 -8.64
N LEU A 160 7.27 -9.39 -7.54
CA LEU A 160 8.55 -9.97 -7.09
C LEU A 160 8.41 -11.46 -6.80
N LEU A 161 7.38 -11.86 -6.05
CA LEU A 161 7.10 -13.26 -5.76
C LEU A 161 6.83 -14.08 -7.03
N ALA A 162 6.02 -13.52 -7.94
CA ALA A 162 5.71 -14.16 -9.22
C ALA A 162 6.95 -14.30 -10.13
N ALA A 163 7.91 -13.38 -10.02
CA ALA A 163 9.20 -13.44 -10.72
C ALA A 163 10.23 -14.35 -10.05
N GLY A 164 9.90 -14.99 -8.92
CA GLY A 164 10.80 -15.89 -8.20
C GLY A 164 11.80 -15.19 -7.27
N ALA A 165 11.59 -13.92 -6.97
CA ALA A 165 12.42 -13.20 -6.01
C ALA A 165 12.29 -13.80 -4.60
N SER A 166 13.29 -13.57 -3.76
CA SER A 166 13.29 -14.06 -2.38
C SER A 166 12.18 -13.42 -1.55
N ARG A 167 11.76 -14.13 -0.49
CA ARG A 167 10.81 -13.57 0.48
C ARG A 167 11.33 -12.30 1.14
N ALA A 168 12.62 -12.20 1.37
CA ALA A 168 13.25 -11.02 1.94
C ALA A 168 13.06 -9.81 1.03
N GLU A 169 13.33 -9.95 -0.28
CA GLU A 169 13.12 -8.88 -1.27
C GLU A 169 11.65 -8.46 -1.37
N ALA A 170 10.72 -9.41 -1.43
CA ALA A 170 9.28 -9.11 -1.48
C ALA A 170 8.76 -8.47 -0.18
N SER A 171 9.35 -8.78 0.97
CA SER A 171 8.97 -8.19 2.26
C SER A 171 9.27 -6.69 2.35
N VAL A 172 10.32 -6.20 1.66
CA VAL A 172 10.72 -4.78 1.73
C VAL A 172 9.58 -3.84 1.30
N PRO A 173 9.06 -3.91 0.06
CA PRO A 173 7.97 -3.05 -0.36
C PRO A 173 6.69 -3.30 0.43
N LEU A 174 6.43 -4.54 0.85
CA LEU A 174 5.22 -4.89 1.60
C LEU A 174 5.21 -4.23 2.99
N ARG A 175 6.32 -4.25 3.72
CA ARG A 175 6.48 -3.55 5.00
C ARG A 175 6.30 -2.04 4.86
N GLY A 176 6.92 -1.45 3.83
CA GLY A 176 6.76 -0.03 3.55
C GLY A 176 5.29 0.36 3.30
N ALA A 177 4.56 -0.45 2.55
CA ALA A 177 3.13 -0.26 2.33
C ALA A 177 2.32 -0.42 3.63
N HIS A 178 2.60 -1.44 4.43
CA HIS A 178 1.91 -1.71 5.68
C HIS A 178 2.08 -0.57 6.69
N ALA A 179 3.29 -0.02 6.84
CA ALA A 179 3.54 1.13 7.69
C ALA A 179 2.74 2.37 7.26
N VAL A 180 2.60 2.59 5.94
CA VAL A 180 1.77 3.67 5.39
C VAL A 180 0.30 3.44 5.74
N THR A 181 -0.24 2.23 5.51
CA THR A 181 -1.66 1.93 5.77
C THR A 181 -2.03 2.09 7.24
N ALA A 182 -1.14 1.71 8.16
CA ALA A 182 -1.33 1.90 9.59
C ALA A 182 -1.42 3.39 9.95
N ARG A 183 -0.55 4.23 9.38
CA ARG A 183 -0.51 5.67 9.63
C ARG A 183 -1.74 6.42 9.13
N ILE A 184 -2.27 6.02 7.95
CA ILE A 184 -3.42 6.71 7.32
C ILE A 184 -4.77 6.03 7.60
N GLY A 185 -4.80 4.91 8.31
CA GLY A 185 -6.01 4.16 8.61
C GLY A 185 -6.65 3.46 7.40
N ALA A 186 -5.88 3.10 6.36
CA ALA A 186 -6.37 2.48 5.14
C ALA A 186 -6.66 0.98 5.33
N ARG A 187 -7.72 0.65 6.09
CA ARG A 187 -8.08 -0.73 6.46
C ARG A 187 -8.21 -1.71 5.29
N PRO A 188 -8.89 -1.37 4.16
CA PRO A 188 -9.01 -2.32 3.05
C PRO A 188 -7.66 -2.73 2.46
N LEU A 189 -6.75 -1.78 2.27
CA LEU A 189 -5.41 -2.08 1.76
C LEU A 189 -4.57 -2.84 2.80
N ALA A 190 -4.67 -2.49 4.08
CA ALA A 190 -3.97 -3.20 5.15
C ALA A 190 -4.35 -4.70 5.16
N ALA A 191 -5.63 -5.02 5.03
CA ALA A 191 -6.12 -6.41 4.97
C ALA A 191 -5.53 -7.19 3.77
N GLU A 192 -5.39 -6.56 2.61
CA GLU A 192 -4.76 -7.21 1.44
C GLU A 192 -3.26 -7.46 1.65
N LEU A 193 -2.56 -6.51 2.29
CA LEU A 193 -1.14 -6.66 2.64
C LEU A 193 -0.92 -7.81 3.63
N GLU A 194 -1.75 -7.89 4.67
CA GLU A 194 -1.72 -8.96 5.67
C GLU A 194 -2.02 -10.32 5.04
N LEU A 195 -3.02 -10.38 4.15
CA LEU A 195 -3.36 -11.60 3.43
C LEU A 195 -2.21 -12.09 2.54
N LEU A 196 -1.54 -11.18 1.83
CA LEU A 196 -0.35 -11.53 1.05
C LEU A 196 0.79 -12.02 1.94
N ALA A 197 1.02 -11.33 3.07
CA ALA A 197 2.05 -11.72 4.04
C ALA A 197 1.81 -13.12 4.59
N GLN A 198 0.57 -13.44 4.98
CA GLN A 198 0.20 -14.78 5.47
C GLN A 198 0.41 -15.86 4.40
N ARG A 199 -0.10 -15.65 3.18
CA ARG A 199 -0.01 -16.62 2.07
C ARG A 199 1.43 -16.89 1.65
N ALA A 200 2.25 -15.86 1.56
CA ALA A 200 3.63 -15.95 1.11
C ALA A 200 4.62 -16.15 2.27
N ARG A 201 4.17 -16.15 3.52
CA ARG A 201 4.99 -16.22 4.75
C ARG A 201 6.02 -15.10 4.77
N LEU A 202 5.58 -13.87 4.49
CA LEU A 202 6.39 -12.66 4.56
C LEU A 202 6.27 -12.03 5.95
N ASP A 203 7.37 -11.42 6.39
CA ASP A 203 7.39 -10.68 7.66
C ASP A 203 7.03 -9.21 7.41
N LEU A 204 6.00 -8.71 8.11
CA LEU A 204 5.57 -7.32 8.10
C LEU A 204 6.22 -6.49 9.21
N ALA A 205 6.93 -7.12 10.14
CA ALA A 205 7.64 -6.40 11.19
C ALA A 205 8.76 -5.52 10.58
N PRO A 206 8.99 -4.32 11.12
CA PRO A 206 10.13 -3.50 10.72
C PRO A 206 11.43 -4.29 10.83
N PRO A 207 12.41 -4.08 9.93
CA PRO A 207 13.70 -4.78 9.97
C PRO A 207 14.40 -4.66 11.34
N GLU A 208 14.22 -3.52 11.99
CA GLU A 208 14.76 -3.24 13.33
C GLU A 208 14.11 -4.08 14.44
N ALA A 209 12.88 -4.57 14.23
CA ALA A 209 12.24 -5.50 15.16
C ALA A 209 12.59 -6.96 14.87
N SER A 210 13.11 -7.26 13.67
CA SER A 210 13.38 -8.63 13.20
C SER A 210 14.87 -8.96 13.03
N ALA A 211 15.78 -8.02 13.28
CA ALA A 211 17.20 -8.29 13.27
C ALA A 211 17.55 -9.10 14.54
N PRO A 212 17.79 -10.44 14.42
CA PRO A 212 18.15 -11.28 15.57
C PRO A 212 19.42 -10.78 16.25
N GLY A 213 20.29 -10.06 15.53
CA GLY A 213 21.52 -9.50 16.00
C GLY A 213 21.34 -8.32 16.95
N THR A 214 20.49 -7.34 16.60
CA THR A 214 20.33 -6.12 17.41
C THR A 214 19.57 -6.40 18.70
N LYS A 215 18.51 -7.21 18.63
CA LYS A 215 17.74 -7.60 19.82
C LYS A 215 18.57 -8.45 20.75
N ARG A 216 19.28 -9.45 20.21
CA ARG A 216 20.16 -10.32 20.97
C ARG A 216 21.39 -9.59 21.52
N ALA A 217 21.94 -8.65 20.77
CA ALA A 217 23.02 -7.78 21.25
C ALA A 217 22.54 -6.86 22.39
N MET A 218 21.31 -6.31 22.33
CA MET A 218 20.71 -5.56 23.43
C MET A 218 20.41 -6.45 24.64
N GLU A 219 19.90 -7.66 24.43
CA GLU A 219 19.67 -8.64 25.49
C GLU A 219 20.97 -9.01 26.22
N GLU A 220 22.02 -9.29 25.46
CA GLU A 220 23.33 -9.69 26.00
C GLU A 220 24.09 -8.48 26.60
N ALA A 221 24.14 -7.34 25.91
CA ALA A 221 24.88 -6.16 26.37
C ALA A 221 24.24 -5.44 27.58
N LEU A 222 22.91 -5.47 27.68
CA LEU A 222 22.16 -4.76 28.73
C LEU A 222 21.56 -5.68 29.78
N GLY A 223 21.76 -7.00 29.68
CA GLY A 223 21.20 -7.99 30.59
C GLY A 223 19.66 -7.98 30.62
N LEU A 224 19.03 -7.63 29.51
CA LEU A 224 17.57 -7.57 29.38
C LEU A 224 16.99 -8.94 28.99
N THR A 225 15.82 -9.24 29.51
CA THR A 225 15.04 -10.36 28.98
C THR A 225 14.48 -10.01 27.60
N PRO A 226 14.12 -11.00 26.74
CA PRO A 226 13.50 -10.74 25.44
C PRO A 226 12.30 -9.80 25.52
N ARG A 227 11.50 -9.90 26.60
CA ARG A 227 10.32 -9.06 26.80
C ARG A 227 10.69 -7.63 27.21
N GLU A 228 11.73 -7.46 28.00
CA GLU A 228 12.26 -6.14 28.38
C GLU A 228 12.90 -5.45 27.17
N ALA A 229 13.56 -6.19 26.29
CA ALA A 229 14.09 -5.66 25.02
C ALA A 229 12.96 -5.16 24.10
N ASP A 230 11.84 -5.91 23.98
CA ASP A 230 10.64 -5.45 23.25
C ASP A 230 10.10 -4.13 23.82
N VAL A 231 9.99 -4.03 25.15
CA VAL A 231 9.50 -2.83 25.82
C VAL A 231 10.48 -1.67 25.64
N LEU A 232 11.79 -1.89 25.74
CA LEU A 232 12.81 -0.86 25.55
C LEU A 232 12.79 -0.30 24.11
N ALA A 233 12.62 -1.15 23.10
CA ALA A 233 12.48 -0.73 21.72
C ALA A 233 11.26 0.19 21.51
N LEU A 234 10.16 -0.05 22.21
CA LEU A 234 8.97 0.81 22.16
C LEU A 234 9.16 2.12 22.94
N ILE A 235 9.92 2.08 24.06
CA ILE A 235 10.33 3.29 24.80
C ILE A 235 11.17 4.20 23.91
N ALA A 236 12.15 3.66 23.19
CA ALA A 236 12.99 4.40 22.26
C ALA A 236 12.17 5.10 21.15
N ARG A 237 11.05 4.51 20.77
CA ARG A 237 10.10 5.07 19.80
C ARG A 237 9.10 6.06 20.40
N GLY A 238 9.21 6.37 21.70
CA GLY A 238 8.38 7.34 22.40
C GLY A 238 7.01 6.82 22.85
N TYR A 239 6.73 5.51 22.81
CA TYR A 239 5.44 4.92 23.19
C TYR A 239 5.17 5.07 24.68
N THR A 240 3.96 5.48 25.05
CA THR A 240 3.48 5.49 26.44
C THR A 240 3.24 4.07 26.96
N ASN A 241 3.12 3.88 28.29
CA ASN A 241 2.81 2.57 28.86
C ASN A 241 1.48 1.99 28.35
N ARG A 242 0.53 2.85 27.99
CA ARG A 242 -0.76 2.43 27.42
C ARG A 242 -0.58 1.88 26.00
N GLU A 243 0.20 2.55 25.17
CA GLU A 243 0.51 2.11 23.80
C GLU A 243 1.37 0.85 23.81
N ILE A 244 2.36 0.75 24.72
CA ILE A 244 3.15 -0.47 24.94
C ILE A 244 2.23 -1.64 25.31
N ALA A 245 1.29 -1.41 26.22
CA ALA A 245 0.34 -2.43 26.67
C ALA A 245 -0.52 -2.95 25.50
N ILE A 246 -1.02 -2.05 24.67
CA ILE A 246 -1.79 -2.39 23.47
C ILE A 246 -0.93 -3.18 22.46
N THR A 247 0.27 -2.67 22.16
CA THR A 247 1.18 -3.26 21.17
C THR A 247 1.65 -4.66 21.55
N LEU A 248 1.93 -4.87 22.84
CA LEU A 248 2.44 -6.14 23.36
C LEU A 248 1.36 -7.07 23.94
N VAL A 249 0.07 -6.67 23.85
CA VAL A 249 -1.09 -7.43 24.36
C VAL A 249 -0.91 -7.80 25.85
N ILE A 250 -0.58 -6.80 26.68
CA ILE A 250 -0.42 -6.93 28.13
C ILE A 250 -1.23 -5.85 28.88
N SER A 251 -1.33 -5.95 30.19
CA SER A 251 -1.94 -4.87 30.99
C SER A 251 -1.03 -3.63 31.09
N VAL A 252 -1.64 -2.43 31.22
CA VAL A 252 -0.87 -1.18 31.46
C VAL A 252 -0.01 -1.30 32.72
N LYS A 253 -0.50 -2.00 33.74
CA LYS A 253 0.25 -2.29 34.98
C LYS A 253 1.48 -3.15 34.68
N THR A 254 1.34 -4.19 33.84
CA THR A 254 2.45 -5.06 33.43
C THR A 254 3.48 -4.28 32.60
N ALA A 255 3.04 -3.41 31.69
CA ALA A 255 3.93 -2.52 30.93
C ALA A 255 4.74 -1.61 31.88
N GLY A 256 4.09 -1.03 32.90
CA GLY A 256 4.76 -0.23 33.93
C GLY A 256 5.82 -0.99 34.74
N VAL A 257 5.55 -2.25 35.08
CA VAL A 257 6.52 -3.12 35.77
C VAL A 257 7.75 -3.38 34.88
N HIS A 258 7.55 -3.69 33.59
CA HIS A 258 8.68 -3.87 32.66
C HIS A 258 9.50 -2.59 32.52
N VAL A 259 8.85 -1.42 32.38
CA VAL A 259 9.55 -0.12 32.32
C VAL A 259 10.40 0.08 33.57
N SER A 260 9.86 -0.15 34.78
CA SER A 260 10.60 0.00 36.03
C SER A 260 11.80 -0.95 36.13
N HIS A 261 11.66 -2.19 35.67
CA HIS A 261 12.75 -3.16 35.62
C HIS A 261 13.86 -2.74 34.66
N ILE A 262 13.47 -2.23 33.49
CA ILE A 262 14.41 -1.72 32.47
C ILE A 262 15.20 -0.55 33.03
N LEU A 263 14.53 0.46 33.60
CA LEU A 263 15.20 1.62 34.18
C LEU A 263 16.25 1.22 35.23
N ARG A 264 15.90 0.26 36.09
CA ARG A 264 16.84 -0.28 37.12
C ARG A 264 18.01 -1.02 36.48
N LYS A 265 17.77 -1.86 35.43
CA LYS A 265 18.84 -2.63 34.78
C LYS A 265 19.80 -1.75 33.99
N LEU A 266 19.29 -0.66 33.42
CA LEU A 266 20.07 0.31 32.66
C LEU A 266 20.70 1.38 33.50
N ASP A 267 20.43 1.39 34.81
CA ASP A 267 20.79 2.49 35.72
C ASP A 267 20.35 3.85 35.17
N ALA A 268 19.19 3.88 34.57
CA ALA A 268 18.62 5.07 33.92
C ALA A 268 17.63 5.77 34.87
N PRO A 269 17.83 7.05 35.20
CA PRO A 269 16.98 7.78 36.16
C PRO A 269 15.57 8.04 35.61
N ASN A 270 15.39 7.99 34.30
CA ASN A 270 14.11 8.22 33.67
C ASN A 270 14.04 7.54 32.28
N ARG A 271 12.81 7.51 31.73
CA ARG A 271 12.56 6.85 30.44
C ARG A 271 13.25 7.51 29.23
N LEU A 272 13.54 8.83 29.28
CA LEU A 272 14.27 9.54 28.23
C LEU A 272 15.71 9.06 28.15
N GLU A 273 16.35 8.84 29.30
CA GLU A 273 17.70 8.27 29.41
C GLU A 273 17.73 6.82 28.88
N ALA A 274 16.72 6.01 29.22
CA ALA A 274 16.59 4.66 28.68
C ALA A 274 16.41 4.66 27.16
N ALA A 275 15.63 5.59 26.61
CA ALA A 275 15.50 5.78 25.16
C ALA A 275 16.83 6.18 24.51
N ALA A 276 17.59 7.09 25.13
CA ALA A 276 18.90 7.52 24.63
C ALA A 276 19.93 6.37 24.63
N ILE A 277 19.92 5.51 25.65
CA ILE A 277 20.75 4.29 25.72
C ILE A 277 20.39 3.35 24.57
N ALA A 278 19.10 3.11 24.34
CA ALA A 278 18.63 2.27 23.24
C ALA A 278 19.07 2.79 21.87
N HIS A 279 18.97 4.11 21.64
CA HIS A 279 19.42 4.75 20.40
C HIS A 279 20.93 4.66 20.17
N ARG A 280 21.74 4.72 21.22
CA ARG A 280 23.21 4.58 21.09
C ARG A 280 23.65 3.17 20.71
N LEU A 281 22.84 2.16 21.05
CA LEU A 281 23.11 0.75 20.76
C LEU A 281 22.46 0.27 19.45
N ALA A 282 21.52 1.02 18.90
CA ALA A 282 21.04 0.82 17.54
C ALA A 282 22.13 1.27 16.57
N PRO A 283 22.58 0.44 15.60
CA PRO A 283 23.51 0.88 14.57
C PRO A 283 22.86 2.04 13.81
N GLY A 284 23.49 3.23 13.91
CA GLY A 284 23.08 4.39 13.14
C GLY A 284 23.14 4.10 11.64
N PRO A 285 22.41 4.85 10.78
CA PRO A 285 22.65 4.79 9.35
C PRO A 285 24.11 5.17 9.12
N GLU A 286 24.86 4.28 8.47
CA GLU A 286 26.19 4.63 7.95
C GLU A 286 26.09 5.85 7.03
N PRO A 287 27.06 6.78 7.06
CA PRO A 287 27.05 8.03 6.32
C PRO A 287 27.04 7.84 4.80
#